data_8701012f8c6622e07ccc58f5e0b874c4
#
_entry.id   8701012f8c6622e07ccc58f5e0b874c4
#
_cell.length_a   1.000
_cell.length_b   1.000
_cell.length_c   1.000
_cell.angle_alpha   90.00
_cell.angle_beta   90.00
_cell.angle_gamma   90.00
#
_symmetry.space_group_name_H-M   'P 1'
#
loop_
_entity.id
_entity.type
_entity.pdbx_description
1 polymer ?
#
loop_
_entity_poly.entity_id
_entity_poly.type
_entity_poly.pdbx_seq_one_letter_code
_entity_poly.pdbx_strand_id
1 'polypeptide(L)'
;MKAFQALFDRLDRMNGTNAKVTALAEHFRSTPAADGAWALQLLLGKRRRRLITGRRLRDILRDRGGLPEWLIADCHGQVGDSAETISLLWPAVKDRIQGQATDLPSINPEQPLHWWMETLLPAIGALKDDEQADAVIHLWHAVPDERHFIVNKLLTGGFRVGVSTGLISRALATAFELEDTLVVQRLMGGFTPSADAFLALARPEAPEEQQSSGVPYPFFLASPLEPERLVETPPSDWRVEWKWDGIRGQLIHRGTGVYLWSRGEELVNDSFPELVDVATALPQGTVLDGEVICWREGDATPLGFDQLQRRLGRKTVGNTLKRECPMRFVAYDLLEIGGADIRQLPLHERQQQLDDVLSHVDHGEAWRLHRSPSWGLNSWSVLEEQRNNARQHKAEGLMLKAVDSPYLSGRKRGHWWKHKLEPMTLDAVLLYAQAGSGRRANLFTDYTFGLWNEEEPPQLVTFAKAYSGLNDEEILELDRWIRRNTLQRFGPARSVKADLVFEIGFEGIHPSKRHKSGIAVRFPRILRWRQDKPAEEADCLGAAQTLLESTAT
;
A
#
# COMPACT_ATOMS: atom_id res chain seq x y z
N MET A 1 -17.57 -4.47 22.65
CA MET A 1 -16.98 -5.61 21.92
C MET A 1 -17.98 -6.32 20.99
N LYS A 2 -19.17 -6.75 21.48
CA LYS A 2 -20.17 -7.53 20.71
C LYS A 2 -20.59 -6.88 19.38
N ALA A 3 -20.85 -5.56 19.38
CA ALA A 3 -21.22 -4.84 18.16
C ALA A 3 -20.11 -4.83 17.09
N PHE A 4 -18.84 -4.72 17.52
CA PHE A 4 -17.70 -4.76 16.61
C PHE A 4 -17.49 -6.17 16.04
N GLN A 5 -17.64 -7.21 16.84
CA GLN A 5 -17.61 -8.60 16.36
C GLN A 5 -18.70 -8.83 15.29
N ALA A 6 -19.93 -8.41 15.55
CA ALA A 6 -21.03 -8.55 14.59
C ALA A 6 -20.73 -7.83 13.28
N LEU A 7 -20.14 -6.62 13.34
CA LEU A 7 -19.69 -5.90 12.15
C LEU A 7 -18.59 -6.69 11.40
N PHE A 8 -17.58 -7.17 12.12
CA PHE A 8 -16.47 -7.92 11.55
C PHE A 8 -16.97 -9.17 10.81
N ASP A 9 -17.83 -9.97 11.43
CA ASP A 9 -18.40 -11.18 10.85
C ASP A 9 -19.26 -10.88 9.60
N ARG A 10 -19.99 -9.76 9.62
CA ARG A 10 -20.75 -9.29 8.45
C ARG A 10 -19.82 -8.90 7.29
N LEU A 11 -18.80 -8.11 7.56
CA LEU A 11 -17.84 -7.64 6.54
C LEU A 11 -17.05 -8.78 5.90
N ASP A 12 -16.70 -9.80 6.69
CA ASP A 12 -15.96 -10.96 6.20
C ASP A 12 -16.78 -11.82 5.24
N ARG A 13 -18.10 -11.90 5.44
CA ARG A 13 -19.03 -12.65 4.58
C ARG A 13 -19.48 -11.89 3.34
N MET A 14 -19.35 -10.55 3.32
CA MET A 14 -19.84 -9.69 2.23
C MET A 14 -18.81 -9.51 1.13
N ASN A 15 -19.25 -9.61 -0.15
CA ASN A 15 -18.41 -9.31 -1.31
C ASN A 15 -18.76 -7.95 -1.96
N GLY A 16 -20.01 -7.48 -1.81
CA GLY A 16 -20.50 -6.27 -2.45
C GLY A 16 -20.03 -4.98 -1.76
N THR A 17 -19.45 -4.06 -2.52
CA THR A 17 -18.97 -2.75 -2.02
C THR A 17 -20.06 -1.94 -1.30
N ASN A 18 -21.23 -1.82 -1.92
CA ASN A 18 -22.33 -1.04 -1.34
C ASN A 18 -22.90 -1.68 -0.06
N ALA A 19 -22.98 -3.01 -0.02
CA ALA A 19 -23.40 -3.73 1.18
C ALA A 19 -22.43 -3.50 2.35
N LYS A 20 -21.13 -3.46 2.09
CA LYS A 20 -20.10 -3.12 3.09
C LYS A 20 -20.25 -1.68 3.59
N VAL A 21 -20.48 -0.71 2.69
CA VAL A 21 -20.72 0.70 3.07
C VAL A 21 -21.93 0.81 3.98
N THR A 22 -23.04 0.17 3.64
CA THR A 22 -24.24 0.17 4.48
C THR A 22 -23.99 -0.43 5.87
N ALA A 23 -23.33 -1.59 5.94
CA ALA A 23 -23.03 -2.25 7.22
C ALA A 23 -22.12 -1.40 8.12
N LEU A 24 -21.11 -0.73 7.53
CA LEU A 24 -20.23 0.20 8.25
C LEU A 24 -20.99 1.44 8.73
N ALA A 25 -21.82 2.04 7.87
CA ALA A 25 -22.61 3.23 8.21
C ALA A 25 -23.59 2.96 9.35
N GLU A 26 -24.30 1.84 9.31
CA GLU A 26 -25.17 1.39 10.40
C GLU A 26 -24.40 1.25 11.72
N HIS A 27 -23.23 0.65 11.69
CA HIS A 27 -22.39 0.48 12.87
C HIS A 27 -21.94 1.81 13.44
N PHE A 28 -21.37 2.72 12.63
CA PHE A 28 -20.89 4.02 13.09
C PHE A 28 -22.01 4.92 13.64
N ARG A 29 -23.23 4.81 13.09
CA ARG A 29 -24.40 5.55 13.57
C ARG A 29 -24.92 5.06 14.91
N SER A 30 -24.87 3.74 15.15
CA SER A 30 -25.49 3.12 16.33
C SER A 30 -24.53 2.86 17.49
N THR A 31 -23.21 2.98 17.27
CA THR A 31 -22.21 2.65 18.28
C THR A 31 -21.81 3.88 19.10
N PRO A 32 -21.59 3.76 20.42
CA PRO A 32 -21.04 4.84 21.23
C PRO A 32 -19.72 5.38 20.67
N ALA A 33 -19.50 6.69 20.76
CA ALA A 33 -18.39 7.38 20.11
C ALA A 33 -17.01 6.79 20.42
N ALA A 34 -16.76 6.39 21.67
CA ALA A 34 -15.49 5.75 22.06
C ALA A 34 -15.29 4.41 21.36
N ASP A 35 -16.33 3.58 21.26
CA ASP A 35 -16.27 2.29 20.56
C ASP A 35 -16.18 2.50 19.04
N GLY A 36 -16.92 3.50 18.50
CA GLY A 36 -16.85 3.91 17.09
C GLY A 36 -15.43 4.35 16.70
N ALA A 37 -14.76 5.11 17.56
CA ALA A 37 -13.39 5.55 17.36
C ALA A 37 -12.42 4.36 17.24
N TRP A 38 -12.53 3.39 18.13
CA TRP A 38 -11.68 2.20 18.08
C TRP A 38 -12.00 1.27 16.92
N ALA A 39 -13.29 1.11 16.59
CA ALA A 39 -13.70 0.36 15.39
C ALA A 39 -13.10 1.01 14.12
N LEU A 40 -13.19 2.33 14.00
CA LEU A 40 -12.60 3.08 12.90
C LEU A 40 -11.08 2.88 12.82
N GLN A 41 -10.36 3.03 13.93
CA GLN A 41 -8.91 2.84 13.98
C GLN A 41 -8.49 1.42 13.55
N LEU A 42 -9.22 0.40 13.97
CA LEU A 42 -8.94 -0.99 13.63
C LEU A 42 -9.19 -1.25 12.13
N LEU A 43 -10.25 -0.70 11.57
CA LEU A 43 -10.62 -0.87 10.16
C LEU A 43 -9.71 -0.07 9.21
N LEU A 44 -9.22 1.10 9.60
CA LEU A 44 -8.23 1.87 8.83
C LEU A 44 -6.90 1.12 8.67
N GLY A 45 -6.63 0.13 9.53
CA GLY A 45 -5.45 -0.73 9.40
C GLY A 45 -4.11 0.01 9.54
N LYS A 46 -4.12 1.28 9.98
CA LYS A 46 -2.88 2.06 10.23
C LYS A 46 -2.07 1.35 11.32
N ARG A 47 -0.80 1.12 11.07
CA ARG A 47 0.12 0.26 11.84
C ARG A 47 -0.02 0.47 13.34
N ARG A 48 -0.64 -0.51 14.00
CA ARG A 48 -0.63 -0.63 15.44
C ARG A 48 0.54 -1.51 15.86
N ARG A 49 1.17 -1.20 16.99
CA ARG A 49 2.17 -2.08 17.61
C ARG A 49 1.48 -3.42 17.90
N ARG A 50 1.98 -4.51 17.31
CA ARG A 50 1.53 -5.86 17.66
C ARG A 50 1.78 -6.08 19.14
N LEU A 51 0.75 -6.48 19.88
CA LEU A 51 0.89 -6.79 21.30
C LEU A 51 1.54 -8.14 21.47
N ILE A 52 1.08 -9.14 20.70
CA ILE A 52 1.63 -10.50 20.69
C ILE A 52 1.74 -10.96 19.23
N THR A 53 2.78 -11.69 18.91
CA THR A 53 2.92 -12.26 17.55
C THR A 53 2.01 -13.49 17.39
N GLY A 54 1.50 -13.71 16.17
CA GLY A 54 0.70 -14.90 15.87
C GLY A 54 1.47 -16.20 16.15
N ARG A 55 2.80 -16.20 15.95
CA ARG A 55 3.66 -17.33 16.32
C ARG A 55 3.61 -17.58 17.83
N ARG A 56 3.81 -16.54 18.65
CA ARG A 56 3.79 -16.67 20.12
C ARG A 56 2.44 -17.23 20.61
N LEU A 57 1.32 -16.78 20.05
CA LEU A 57 0.00 -17.32 20.41
C LEU A 57 -0.13 -18.80 20.05
N ARG A 58 0.38 -19.23 18.89
CA ARG A 58 0.39 -20.64 18.52
C ARG A 58 1.32 -21.46 19.42
N ASP A 59 2.47 -20.92 19.81
CA ASP A 59 3.40 -21.57 20.73
C ASP A 59 2.75 -21.76 22.11
N ILE A 60 2.03 -20.75 22.63
CA ILE A 60 1.27 -20.86 23.87
C ILE A 60 0.24 -22.01 23.78
N LEU A 61 -0.55 -22.07 22.72
CA LEU A 61 -1.55 -23.12 22.52
C LEU A 61 -0.89 -24.50 22.43
N ARG A 62 0.23 -24.60 21.69
CA ARG A 62 1.00 -25.85 21.57
C ARG A 62 1.54 -26.33 22.92
N ASP A 63 2.30 -25.47 23.58
CA ASP A 63 3.06 -25.82 24.76
C ASP A 63 2.15 -26.14 25.96
N ARG A 64 1.15 -25.29 26.19
CA ARG A 64 0.20 -25.45 27.29
C ARG A 64 -0.90 -26.48 26.97
N GLY A 65 -1.25 -26.67 25.69
CA GLY A 65 -2.25 -27.65 25.26
C GLY A 65 -1.71 -29.05 25.00
N GLY A 66 -0.36 -29.22 25.05
CA GLY A 66 0.28 -30.50 24.75
C GLY A 66 0.07 -30.95 23.30
N LEU A 67 -0.08 -30.01 22.37
CA LEU A 67 -0.27 -30.34 20.97
C LEU A 67 1.06 -30.57 20.28
N PRO A 68 1.18 -31.57 19.38
CA PRO A 68 2.39 -31.79 18.62
C PRO A 68 2.62 -30.65 17.63
N GLU A 69 3.88 -30.26 17.43
CA GLU A 69 4.26 -29.14 16.56
C GLU A 69 3.77 -29.31 15.12
N TRP A 70 3.84 -30.54 14.59
CA TRP A 70 3.39 -30.84 13.23
C TRP A 70 1.89 -30.53 13.03
N LEU A 71 1.04 -30.77 14.07
CA LEU A 71 -0.40 -30.52 13.98
C LEU A 71 -0.68 -29.01 13.89
N ILE A 72 -0.03 -28.21 14.72
CA ILE A 72 -0.15 -26.73 14.67
C ILE A 72 0.35 -26.20 13.31
N ALA A 73 1.47 -26.73 12.82
CA ALA A 73 2.04 -26.31 11.54
C ALA A 73 1.12 -26.68 10.37
N ASP A 74 0.56 -27.88 10.34
CA ASP A 74 -0.36 -28.31 9.29
C ASP A 74 -1.68 -27.54 9.33
N CYS A 75 -2.30 -27.37 10.50
CA CYS A 75 -3.52 -26.58 10.65
C CYS A 75 -3.28 -25.14 10.21
N HIS A 76 -2.18 -24.52 10.65
CA HIS A 76 -1.83 -23.17 10.23
C HIS A 76 -1.52 -23.07 8.73
N GLY A 77 -0.89 -24.10 8.15
CA GLY A 77 -0.62 -24.21 6.72
C GLY A 77 -1.89 -24.27 5.87
N GLN A 78 -2.97 -24.87 6.37
CA GLN A 78 -4.26 -24.94 5.69
C GLN A 78 -5.10 -23.67 5.87
N VAL A 79 -5.10 -23.10 7.07
CA VAL A 79 -5.91 -21.92 7.43
C VAL A 79 -5.23 -20.62 7.00
N GLY A 80 -3.89 -20.54 7.10
CA GLY A 80 -3.10 -19.36 6.74
C GLY A 80 -3.22 -18.18 7.72
N ASP A 81 -3.97 -18.33 8.81
CA ASP A 81 -4.20 -17.30 9.82
C ASP A 81 -4.08 -17.85 11.24
N SER A 82 -3.20 -17.24 12.06
CA SER A 82 -2.94 -17.71 13.41
C SER A 82 -4.14 -17.57 14.34
N ALA A 83 -4.89 -16.48 14.23
CA ALA A 83 -6.04 -16.23 15.08
C ALA A 83 -7.15 -17.26 14.82
N GLU A 84 -7.40 -17.58 13.55
CA GLU A 84 -8.35 -18.58 13.13
C GLU A 84 -7.89 -19.99 13.51
N THR A 85 -6.62 -20.33 13.26
CA THR A 85 -6.02 -21.62 13.66
C THR A 85 -6.23 -21.88 15.16
N ILE A 86 -5.97 -20.90 16.01
CA ILE A 86 -6.14 -21.02 17.46
C ILE A 86 -7.61 -21.21 17.81
N SER A 87 -8.50 -20.43 17.21
CA SER A 87 -9.94 -20.52 17.48
C SER A 87 -10.53 -21.88 17.13
N LEU A 88 -10.03 -22.51 16.05
CA LEU A 88 -10.47 -23.83 15.62
C LEU A 88 -9.92 -24.96 16.53
N LEU A 89 -8.71 -24.80 17.06
CA LEU A 89 -8.07 -25.81 17.89
C LEU A 89 -8.42 -25.69 19.38
N TRP A 90 -8.78 -24.49 19.85
CA TRP A 90 -9.07 -24.22 21.25
C TRP A 90 -10.12 -25.17 21.88
N PRO A 91 -11.27 -25.43 21.24
CA PRO A 91 -12.28 -26.32 21.82
C PRO A 91 -11.77 -27.76 22.14
N ALA A 92 -10.76 -28.20 21.39
CA ALA A 92 -10.18 -29.54 21.59
C ALA A 92 -9.20 -29.62 22.76
N VAL A 93 -8.73 -28.49 23.29
CA VAL A 93 -7.69 -28.45 24.33
C VAL A 93 -8.06 -27.65 25.55
N LYS A 94 -9.14 -26.86 25.54
CA LYS A 94 -9.52 -25.94 26.61
C LYS A 94 -9.63 -26.60 27.98
N ASP A 95 -10.14 -27.83 28.04
CA ASP A 95 -10.31 -28.55 29.30
C ASP A 95 -8.99 -29.06 29.90
N ARG A 96 -7.91 -29.06 29.11
CA ARG A 96 -6.57 -29.53 29.54
C ARG A 96 -5.66 -28.38 29.92
N ILE A 97 -5.98 -27.15 29.45
CA ILE A 97 -5.14 -25.98 29.65
C ILE A 97 -5.62 -25.23 30.88
N GLN A 98 -4.72 -25.06 31.83
CA GLN A 98 -4.94 -24.19 32.99
C GLN A 98 -3.88 -23.11 33.03
N GLY A 99 -4.30 -21.87 33.24
CA GLY A 99 -3.42 -20.73 33.50
C GLY A 99 -3.29 -20.50 35.01
N GLN A 100 -2.16 -19.97 35.43
CA GLN A 100 -2.00 -19.48 36.78
C GLN A 100 -2.79 -18.17 36.98
N ALA A 101 -3.08 -17.82 38.24
CA ALA A 101 -3.72 -16.54 38.54
C ALA A 101 -2.84 -15.37 38.06
N THR A 102 -3.45 -14.42 37.36
CA THR A 102 -2.79 -13.23 36.82
C THR A 102 -3.38 -11.98 37.45
N ASP A 103 -2.56 -10.96 37.65
CA ASP A 103 -3.00 -9.64 38.13
C ASP A 103 -3.57 -8.81 36.95
N LEU A 104 -4.61 -9.34 36.33
CA LEU A 104 -5.32 -8.70 35.24
C LEU A 104 -6.64 -8.07 35.72
N PRO A 105 -7.10 -6.99 35.04
CA PRO A 105 -8.47 -6.53 35.26
C PRO A 105 -9.47 -7.65 35.01
N SER A 106 -10.55 -7.71 35.83
CA SER A 106 -11.61 -8.71 35.67
C SER A 106 -12.14 -8.75 34.24
N ILE A 107 -12.00 -9.86 33.55
CA ILE A 107 -12.39 -10.01 32.17
C ILE A 107 -13.89 -10.26 32.06
N ASN A 108 -14.63 -9.23 31.63
CA ASN A 108 -16.04 -9.38 31.31
C ASN A 108 -16.19 -9.26 29.75
N PRO A 109 -16.65 -10.31 29.06
CA PRO A 109 -16.85 -10.31 27.61
C PRO A 109 -17.79 -9.23 27.11
N GLU A 110 -18.68 -8.72 27.93
CA GLU A 110 -19.65 -7.68 27.54
C GLU A 110 -19.09 -6.25 27.65
N GLN A 111 -17.89 -6.07 28.17
CA GLN A 111 -17.24 -4.74 28.20
C GLN A 111 -17.16 -4.12 26.81
N PRO A 112 -17.28 -2.77 26.70
CA PRO A 112 -17.22 -2.06 25.43
C PRO A 112 -15.85 -2.20 24.74
N LEU A 113 -15.79 -1.97 23.43
CA LEU A 113 -14.57 -2.14 22.64
C LEU A 113 -13.41 -1.27 23.15
N HIS A 114 -13.69 0.00 23.49
CA HIS A 114 -12.66 0.92 23.98
C HIS A 114 -11.99 0.39 25.28
N TRP A 115 -12.74 -0.22 26.18
CA TRP A 115 -12.17 -0.82 27.40
C TRP A 115 -11.18 -1.95 27.07
N TRP A 116 -11.53 -2.81 26.10
CA TRP A 116 -10.63 -3.85 25.60
C TRP A 116 -9.33 -3.26 25.07
N MET A 117 -9.45 -2.18 24.30
CA MET A 117 -8.35 -1.58 23.58
C MET A 117 -7.45 -0.70 24.45
N GLU A 118 -7.99 -0.09 25.49
CA GLU A 118 -7.29 0.86 26.35
C GLU A 118 -6.82 0.25 27.68
N THR A 119 -7.52 -0.77 28.15
CA THR A 119 -7.26 -1.34 29.47
C THR A 119 -6.73 -2.77 29.39
N LEU A 120 -7.52 -3.72 28.90
CA LEU A 120 -7.20 -5.14 28.98
C LEU A 120 -6.03 -5.55 28.07
N LEU A 121 -6.13 -5.24 26.78
CA LEU A 121 -5.12 -5.70 25.82
C LEU A 121 -3.74 -5.06 26.04
N PRO A 122 -3.59 -3.78 26.41
CA PRO A 122 -2.31 -3.22 26.80
C PRO A 122 -1.72 -3.88 28.05
N ALA A 123 -2.55 -4.23 29.05
CA ALA A 123 -2.10 -4.94 30.24
C ALA A 123 -1.51 -6.31 29.88
N ILE A 124 -2.19 -7.10 29.05
CA ILE A 124 -1.67 -8.38 28.55
C ILE A 124 -0.39 -8.19 27.71
N GLY A 125 -0.36 -7.16 26.88
CA GLY A 125 0.79 -6.85 26.03
C GLY A 125 2.05 -6.38 26.78
N ALA A 126 1.90 -5.90 28.01
CA ALA A 126 3.01 -5.48 28.87
C ALA A 126 3.68 -6.67 29.57
N LEU A 127 2.98 -7.78 29.75
CA LEU A 127 3.49 -9.01 30.37
C LEU A 127 4.47 -9.73 29.42
N LYS A 128 5.30 -10.58 29.98
CA LYS A 128 6.31 -11.34 29.23
C LYS A 128 6.24 -12.83 29.59
N ASP A 129 6.83 -13.62 28.72
CA ASP A 129 7.07 -15.05 28.89
C ASP A 129 5.86 -15.84 29.45
N ASP A 130 6.01 -16.49 30.61
CA ASP A 130 4.96 -17.32 31.20
C ASP A 130 3.79 -16.51 31.75
N GLU A 131 4.04 -15.33 32.31
CA GLU A 131 2.97 -14.45 32.79
C GLU A 131 2.05 -14.02 31.63
N GLN A 132 2.64 -13.70 30.46
CA GLN A 132 1.87 -13.39 29.27
C GLN A 132 1.10 -14.60 28.76
N ALA A 133 1.70 -15.80 28.82
CA ALA A 133 1.02 -17.03 28.42
C ALA A 133 -0.19 -17.33 29.34
N ASP A 134 -0.01 -17.19 30.65
CA ASP A 134 -1.09 -17.39 31.61
C ASP A 134 -2.21 -16.36 31.45
N ALA A 135 -1.86 -15.09 31.17
CA ALA A 135 -2.80 -14.03 30.88
C ALA A 135 -3.63 -14.30 29.60
N VAL A 136 -2.99 -14.80 28.56
CA VAL A 136 -3.67 -15.17 27.30
C VAL A 136 -4.60 -16.37 27.52
N ILE A 137 -4.18 -17.37 28.29
CA ILE A 137 -4.99 -18.53 28.63
C ILE A 137 -6.21 -18.11 29.48
N HIS A 138 -6.01 -17.25 30.48
CA HIS A 138 -7.10 -16.68 31.27
C HIS A 138 -8.10 -15.91 30.36
N LEU A 139 -7.60 -15.12 29.41
CA LEU A 139 -8.43 -14.45 28.43
C LEU A 139 -9.24 -15.44 27.59
N TRP A 140 -8.62 -16.52 27.08
CA TRP A 140 -9.31 -17.53 26.27
C TRP A 140 -10.41 -18.25 27.06
N HIS A 141 -10.19 -18.56 28.34
CA HIS A 141 -11.23 -19.14 29.18
C HIS A 141 -12.38 -18.19 29.52
N ALA A 142 -12.08 -16.89 29.63
CA ALA A 142 -13.06 -15.86 29.99
C ALA A 142 -14.01 -15.45 28.84
N VAL A 143 -13.64 -15.74 27.57
CA VAL A 143 -14.44 -15.37 26.43
C VAL A 143 -15.16 -16.59 25.82
N PRO A 144 -16.39 -16.40 25.28
CA PRO A 144 -17.07 -17.46 24.52
C PRO A 144 -16.27 -17.93 23.31
N ASP A 145 -16.41 -19.21 22.94
CA ASP A 145 -15.64 -19.82 21.85
C ASP A 145 -15.76 -19.04 20.52
N GLU A 146 -16.92 -18.49 20.20
CA GLU A 146 -17.18 -17.67 19.02
C GLU A 146 -16.45 -16.32 19.00
N ARG A 147 -15.90 -15.87 20.14
CA ARG A 147 -15.12 -14.60 20.23
C ARG A 147 -13.62 -14.82 20.13
N HIS A 148 -13.13 -16.03 20.19
CA HIS A 148 -11.69 -16.32 20.16
C HIS A 148 -11.02 -15.75 18.92
N PHE A 149 -11.67 -15.87 17.75
CA PHE A 149 -11.11 -15.37 16.51
C PHE A 149 -10.85 -13.86 16.57
N ILE A 150 -11.86 -13.06 16.92
CA ILE A 150 -11.70 -11.61 16.99
C ILE A 150 -10.73 -11.16 18.08
N VAL A 151 -10.76 -11.81 19.25
CA VAL A 151 -9.85 -11.51 20.35
C VAL A 151 -8.38 -11.76 19.94
N ASN A 152 -8.11 -12.89 19.29
CA ASN A 152 -6.77 -13.18 18.75
C ASN A 152 -6.35 -12.20 17.65
N LYS A 153 -7.30 -11.72 16.82
CA LYS A 153 -7.05 -10.64 15.86
C LYS A 153 -6.68 -9.32 16.55
N LEU A 154 -7.34 -8.98 17.64
CA LEU A 154 -7.00 -7.77 18.43
C LEU A 154 -5.58 -7.86 19.03
N LEU A 155 -5.18 -9.03 19.56
CA LEU A 155 -3.84 -9.27 20.09
C LEU A 155 -2.76 -9.18 18.99
N THR A 156 -3.02 -9.72 17.81
CA THR A 156 -2.05 -9.78 16.71
C THR A 156 -2.05 -8.55 15.80
N GLY A 157 -3.08 -7.69 15.88
CA GLY A 157 -3.21 -6.47 15.07
C GLY A 157 -3.58 -6.73 13.61
N GLY A 158 -4.05 -7.92 13.25
CA GLY A 158 -4.28 -8.35 11.86
C GLY A 158 -5.74 -8.21 11.40
N PHE A 159 -6.27 -7.00 11.22
CA PHE A 159 -7.64 -6.77 10.72
C PHE A 159 -7.65 -6.52 9.21
N ARG A 160 -7.88 -7.56 8.41
CA ARG A 160 -8.06 -7.45 6.95
C ARG A 160 -9.41 -8.03 6.56
N VAL A 161 -10.43 -7.17 6.48
CA VAL A 161 -11.81 -7.54 6.09
C VAL A 161 -12.17 -7.01 4.69
N GLY A 162 -11.17 -6.71 3.86
CA GLY A 162 -11.39 -6.21 2.50
C GLY A 162 -12.14 -4.88 2.48
N VAL A 163 -11.80 -3.97 3.41
CA VAL A 163 -12.33 -2.62 3.50
C VAL A 163 -11.17 -1.64 3.26
N SER A 164 -11.33 -0.75 2.28
CA SER A 164 -10.37 0.32 2.00
C SER A 164 -10.74 1.61 2.74
N THR A 165 -9.78 2.52 2.91
CA THR A 165 -10.04 3.85 3.47
C THR A 165 -11.17 4.57 2.74
N GLY A 166 -11.25 4.46 1.40
CA GLY A 166 -12.34 5.05 0.63
C GLY A 166 -13.73 4.43 0.89
N LEU A 167 -13.81 3.15 1.29
CA LEU A 167 -15.08 2.55 1.74
C LEU A 167 -15.48 3.05 3.12
N ILE A 168 -14.50 3.25 4.00
CA ILE A 168 -14.71 3.77 5.35
C ILE A 168 -15.18 5.21 5.29
N SER A 169 -14.55 6.07 4.47
CA SER A 169 -14.95 7.47 4.33
C SER A 169 -16.38 7.60 3.78
N ARG A 170 -16.73 6.83 2.75
CA ARG A 170 -18.10 6.77 2.24
C ARG A 170 -19.10 6.31 3.30
N ALA A 171 -18.73 5.33 4.12
CA ALA A 171 -19.60 4.85 5.19
C ALA A 171 -19.81 5.91 6.29
N LEU A 172 -18.77 6.63 6.68
CA LEU A 172 -18.86 7.75 7.63
C LEU A 172 -19.69 8.91 7.04
N ALA A 173 -19.45 9.26 5.77
CA ALA A 173 -20.23 10.26 5.05
C ALA A 173 -21.72 9.89 5.03
N THR A 174 -22.03 8.63 4.72
CA THR A 174 -23.42 8.11 4.76
C THR A 174 -23.98 8.07 6.19
N ALA A 175 -23.16 7.72 7.20
CA ALA A 175 -23.62 7.64 8.59
C ALA A 175 -24.01 8.99 9.16
N PHE A 176 -23.27 10.04 8.80
CA PHE A 176 -23.38 11.38 9.38
C PHE A 176 -23.92 12.44 8.41
N GLU A 177 -24.37 12.02 7.22
CA GLU A 177 -24.94 12.89 6.18
C GLU A 177 -23.98 14.02 5.76
N LEU A 178 -22.69 13.64 5.56
CA LEU A 178 -21.61 14.54 5.18
C LEU A 178 -21.16 14.30 3.73
N GLU A 179 -20.47 15.29 3.16
CA GLU A 179 -19.77 15.10 1.91
C GLU A 179 -18.57 14.14 2.08
N ASP A 180 -18.41 13.18 1.16
CA ASP A 180 -17.32 12.18 1.21
C ASP A 180 -15.93 12.84 1.22
N THR A 181 -15.77 13.92 0.44
CA THR A 181 -14.53 14.72 0.37
C THR A 181 -14.13 15.32 1.71
N LEU A 182 -15.09 15.80 2.49
CA LEU A 182 -14.86 16.34 3.84
C LEU A 182 -14.36 15.25 4.80
N VAL A 183 -15.00 14.07 4.77
CA VAL A 183 -14.60 12.95 5.62
C VAL A 183 -13.20 12.45 5.23
N VAL A 184 -12.90 12.31 3.93
CA VAL A 184 -11.57 11.95 3.45
C VAL A 184 -10.53 12.93 3.97
N GLN A 185 -10.78 14.23 3.85
CA GLN A 185 -9.87 15.27 4.34
C GLN A 185 -9.63 15.17 5.85
N ARG A 186 -10.68 14.94 6.65
CA ARG A 186 -10.57 14.78 8.11
C ARG A 186 -9.80 13.54 8.55
N LEU A 187 -9.82 12.47 7.74
CA LEU A 187 -9.07 11.25 7.98
C LEU A 187 -7.60 11.33 7.53
N MET A 188 -7.28 12.29 6.65
CA MET A 188 -5.91 12.58 6.27
C MET A 188 -5.16 13.23 7.44
N GLY A 189 -3.88 12.92 7.60
CA GLY A 189 -3.11 13.43 8.74
C GLY A 189 -3.10 12.53 9.97
N GLY A 190 -3.86 11.45 9.94
CA GLY A 190 -3.92 10.44 10.99
C GLY A 190 -5.13 10.61 11.90
N PHE A 191 -5.60 9.47 12.39
CA PHE A 191 -6.70 9.39 13.34
C PHE A 191 -6.19 8.75 14.63
N THR A 192 -6.31 9.44 15.76
CA THR A 192 -6.06 8.90 17.09
C THR A 192 -7.40 8.59 17.74
N PRO A 193 -7.67 7.33 18.17
CA PRO A 193 -8.99 6.96 18.64
C PRO A 193 -9.31 7.61 19.98
N SER A 194 -10.31 8.49 19.97
CA SER A 194 -10.97 9.04 21.14
C SER A 194 -12.43 9.38 20.79
N ALA A 195 -13.30 9.45 21.77
CA ALA A 195 -14.69 9.83 21.56
C ALA A 195 -14.80 11.21 20.89
N ASP A 196 -13.99 12.18 21.35
CA ASP A 196 -13.97 13.54 20.81
C ASP A 196 -13.51 13.59 19.35
N ALA A 197 -12.44 12.84 19.01
CA ALA A 197 -11.94 12.73 17.64
C ALA A 197 -13.00 12.10 16.71
N PHE A 198 -13.73 11.10 17.18
CA PHE A 198 -14.79 10.47 16.40
C PHE A 198 -15.97 11.42 16.19
N LEU A 199 -16.41 12.13 17.24
CA LEU A 199 -17.46 13.14 17.16
C LEU A 199 -17.07 14.31 16.27
N ALA A 200 -15.79 14.70 16.27
CA ALA A 200 -15.27 15.73 15.38
C ALA A 200 -15.41 15.35 13.89
N LEU A 201 -15.22 14.05 13.55
CA LEU A 201 -15.47 13.56 12.19
C LEU A 201 -16.93 13.71 11.76
N ALA A 202 -17.87 13.62 12.70
CA ALA A 202 -19.31 13.65 12.44
C ALA A 202 -19.90 15.08 12.37
N ARG A 203 -19.14 16.12 12.68
CA ARG A 203 -19.64 17.52 12.67
C ARG A 203 -19.87 17.99 11.24
N PRO A 204 -21.02 18.67 10.95
CA PRO A 204 -21.32 19.20 9.62
C PRO A 204 -20.29 20.26 9.15
N GLU A 205 -19.85 21.13 10.07
CA GLU A 205 -18.93 22.21 9.79
C GLU A 205 -17.53 21.86 10.29
N ALA A 206 -16.50 22.14 9.46
CA ALA A 206 -15.13 22.04 9.91
C ALA A 206 -14.83 23.22 10.85
N PRO A 207 -14.27 23.02 12.05
CA PRO A 207 -13.73 24.11 12.83
C PRO A 207 -12.68 24.85 11.99
N GLU A 208 -12.70 26.19 11.97
CA GLU A 208 -11.73 27.03 11.25
C GLU A 208 -10.27 26.68 11.62
N GLU A 209 -10.05 26.22 12.84
CA GLU A 209 -8.76 25.74 13.35
C GLU A 209 -8.23 24.48 12.63
N GLN A 210 -9.09 23.64 12.02
CA GLN A 210 -8.66 22.47 11.25
C GLN A 210 -8.23 22.82 9.82
N GLN A 211 -8.64 23.96 9.28
CA GLN A 211 -8.17 24.46 7.98
C GLN A 211 -6.74 25.02 8.05
N SER A 212 -6.27 25.42 9.22
CA SER A 212 -4.91 25.94 9.45
C SER A 212 -3.85 24.84 9.59
N SER A 213 -4.23 23.60 9.72
CA SER A 213 -3.30 22.49 9.91
C SER A 213 -2.63 22.07 8.60
N GLY A 214 -1.38 21.67 8.66
CA GLY A 214 -0.59 21.18 7.50
C GLY A 214 -1.09 19.88 6.88
N VAL A 215 -2.40 19.67 6.81
CA VAL A 215 -3.05 18.47 6.26
C VAL A 215 -3.20 18.60 4.74
N PRO A 216 -2.85 17.55 3.95
CA PRO A 216 -2.95 17.60 2.51
C PRO A 216 -4.40 17.52 2.03
N TYR A 217 -4.64 17.94 0.79
CA TYR A 217 -5.90 17.66 0.10
C TYR A 217 -5.96 16.20 -0.38
N PRO A 218 -7.18 15.63 -0.52
CA PRO A 218 -7.35 14.33 -1.14
C PRO A 218 -6.75 14.28 -2.54
N PHE A 219 -5.93 13.26 -2.83
CA PHE A 219 -5.25 13.15 -4.11
C PHE A 219 -6.21 12.78 -5.26
N PHE A 220 -6.09 13.48 -6.37
CA PHE A 220 -6.76 13.11 -7.61
C PHE A 220 -5.94 12.04 -8.36
N LEU A 221 -6.58 10.95 -8.77
CA LEU A 221 -5.93 9.77 -9.34
C LEU A 221 -6.31 9.56 -10.79
N ALA A 222 -5.30 9.45 -11.66
CA ALA A 222 -5.50 9.13 -13.07
C ALA A 222 -6.01 7.70 -13.28
N SER A 223 -6.90 7.51 -14.25
CA SER A 223 -7.33 6.21 -14.77
C SER A 223 -6.31 5.66 -15.77
N PRO A 224 -6.23 4.34 -15.99
CA PRO A 224 -5.55 3.80 -17.16
C PRO A 224 -6.15 4.39 -18.43
N LEU A 225 -5.32 4.63 -19.44
CA LEU A 225 -5.79 5.15 -20.72
C LEU A 225 -6.80 4.19 -21.35
N GLU A 226 -7.90 4.74 -21.84
CA GLU A 226 -8.92 4.07 -22.65
C GLU A 226 -8.87 4.73 -24.05
N PRO A 227 -8.16 4.17 -25.05
CA PRO A 227 -7.91 4.83 -26.34
C PRO A 227 -9.19 5.21 -27.07
N GLU A 228 -10.25 4.37 -26.97
CA GLU A 228 -11.52 4.62 -27.63
C GLU A 228 -12.17 5.94 -27.14
N ARG A 229 -12.07 6.21 -25.84
CA ARG A 229 -12.61 7.44 -25.21
C ARG A 229 -11.77 8.66 -25.49
N LEU A 230 -10.45 8.47 -25.63
CA LEU A 230 -9.55 9.57 -25.85
C LEU A 230 -9.80 10.20 -27.23
N VAL A 231 -10.01 9.38 -28.25
CA VAL A 231 -10.25 9.85 -29.63
C VAL A 231 -11.59 10.55 -29.85
N GLU A 232 -12.52 10.45 -28.89
CA GLU A 232 -13.78 11.19 -28.89
C GLU A 232 -13.59 12.70 -28.65
N THR A 233 -12.42 13.11 -28.17
CA THR A 233 -12.09 14.51 -27.86
C THR A 233 -10.90 14.99 -28.69
N PRO A 234 -10.83 16.30 -29.04
CA PRO A 234 -9.69 16.82 -29.78
C PRO A 234 -8.39 16.77 -28.97
N PRO A 235 -7.24 16.50 -29.60
CA PRO A 235 -5.94 16.49 -28.91
C PRO A 235 -5.61 17.81 -28.21
N SER A 236 -6.08 18.95 -28.72
CA SER A 236 -5.89 20.28 -28.12
C SER A 236 -6.46 20.43 -26.71
N ASP A 237 -7.45 19.62 -26.36
CA ASP A 237 -8.11 19.66 -25.04
C ASP A 237 -7.28 18.96 -23.95
N TRP A 238 -6.10 18.45 -24.32
CA TRP A 238 -5.25 17.67 -23.44
C TRP A 238 -3.87 18.28 -23.31
N ARG A 239 -3.35 18.23 -22.07
CA ARG A 239 -1.95 18.44 -21.73
C ARG A 239 -1.29 17.11 -21.47
N VAL A 240 -0.09 16.93 -22.02
CA VAL A 240 0.76 15.75 -21.81
C VAL A 240 1.90 16.15 -20.89
N GLU A 241 2.22 15.27 -19.97
CA GLU A 241 3.34 15.39 -19.03
C GLU A 241 4.05 14.04 -18.93
N TRP A 242 5.32 14.04 -18.54
CA TRP A 242 5.99 12.80 -18.18
C TRP A 242 5.35 12.19 -16.94
N LYS A 243 5.12 10.89 -16.97
CA LYS A 243 4.76 10.14 -15.77
C LYS A 243 6.05 9.77 -15.04
N TRP A 244 6.46 10.64 -14.14
CA TRP A 244 7.67 10.48 -13.38
C TRP A 244 7.65 9.24 -12.49
N ASP A 245 8.81 8.63 -12.28
CA ASP A 245 9.02 7.52 -11.35
C ASP A 245 9.63 8.05 -10.03
N GLY A 246 8.76 8.46 -9.14
CA GLY A 246 9.12 9.05 -7.86
C GLY A 246 8.13 8.72 -6.75
N ILE A 247 8.00 9.65 -5.81
CA ILE A 247 6.99 9.61 -4.75
C ILE A 247 6.09 10.82 -4.93
N ARG A 248 4.85 10.56 -5.30
CA ARG A 248 3.85 11.62 -5.34
C ARG A 248 3.59 12.17 -3.95
N GLY A 249 3.61 13.49 -3.83
CA GLY A 249 3.34 14.18 -2.58
C GLY A 249 2.71 15.54 -2.78
N GLN A 250 2.19 16.08 -1.68
CA GLN A 250 1.78 17.48 -1.59
C GLN A 250 2.75 18.23 -0.69
N LEU A 251 3.31 19.31 -1.22
CA LEU A 251 4.19 20.24 -0.52
C LEU A 251 3.36 21.44 -0.09
N ILE A 252 3.26 21.65 1.21
CA ILE A 252 2.33 22.58 1.85
C ILE A 252 3.10 23.61 2.65
N HIS A 253 2.87 24.89 2.39
CA HIS A 253 3.33 25.98 3.26
C HIS A 253 2.12 26.70 3.86
N ARG A 254 1.75 26.35 5.09
CA ARG A 254 0.62 26.97 5.83
C ARG A 254 1.02 27.38 7.23
N GLY A 255 0.52 28.53 7.67
CA GLY A 255 0.86 29.08 8.97
C GLY A 255 2.38 29.27 9.09
N THR A 256 2.98 28.73 10.13
CA THR A 256 4.45 28.80 10.37
C THR A 256 5.17 27.53 9.91
N GLY A 257 4.50 26.59 9.27
CA GLY A 257 5.05 25.27 8.98
C GLY A 257 5.04 24.89 7.50
N VAL A 258 6.05 24.09 7.13
CA VAL A 258 6.11 23.41 5.85
C VAL A 258 5.95 21.92 6.07
N TYR A 259 5.09 21.30 5.24
CA TYR A 259 4.74 19.89 5.35
C TYR A 259 4.84 19.22 3.98
N LEU A 260 5.53 18.10 3.91
CA LEU A 260 5.57 17.26 2.72
C LEU A 260 4.89 15.93 3.03
N TRP A 261 3.71 15.74 2.45
CA TRP A 261 2.93 14.52 2.60
C TRP A 261 3.05 13.64 1.37
N SER A 262 3.33 12.36 1.57
CA SER A 262 3.24 11.37 0.49
C SER A 262 1.79 11.01 0.18
N ARG A 263 1.56 10.46 -1.00
CA ARG A 263 0.25 9.89 -1.38
C ARG A 263 -0.23 8.78 -0.42
N GLY A 264 0.68 8.13 0.28
CA GLY A 264 0.38 7.12 1.30
C GLY A 264 -0.05 7.72 2.64
N GLU A 265 -0.29 9.03 2.71
CA GLU A 265 -0.67 9.76 3.92
C GLU A 265 0.39 9.69 5.03
N GLU A 266 1.66 9.66 4.64
CA GLU A 266 2.79 9.75 5.56
C GLU A 266 3.46 11.12 5.44
N LEU A 267 3.72 11.78 6.58
CA LEU A 267 4.55 12.98 6.63
C LEU A 267 6.01 12.57 6.46
N VAL A 268 6.65 13.08 5.40
CA VAL A 268 7.99 12.65 4.99
C VAL A 268 9.05 13.75 5.11
N ASN A 269 8.79 14.78 5.90
CA ASN A 269 9.70 15.90 6.13
C ASN A 269 11.11 15.43 6.51
N ASP A 270 11.22 14.47 7.43
CA ASP A 270 12.51 13.96 7.95
C ASP A 270 13.34 13.28 6.85
N SER A 271 12.69 12.70 5.85
CA SER A 271 13.34 12.04 4.71
C SER A 271 13.82 13.04 3.65
N PHE A 272 13.21 14.22 3.56
CA PHE A 272 13.44 15.24 2.52
C PHE A 272 13.59 16.65 3.08
N PRO A 273 14.47 16.88 4.08
CA PRO A 273 14.57 18.18 4.77
C PRO A 273 14.93 19.34 3.84
N GLU A 274 15.70 19.10 2.77
CA GLU A 274 16.05 20.12 1.77
C GLU A 274 14.85 20.61 0.95
N LEU A 275 13.82 19.77 0.76
CA LEU A 275 12.59 20.19 0.10
C LEU A 275 11.70 21.00 1.04
N VAL A 276 11.72 20.66 2.32
CA VAL A 276 11.05 21.44 3.36
C VAL A 276 11.67 22.82 3.48
N ASP A 277 13.01 22.90 3.46
CA ASP A 277 13.75 24.15 3.56
C ASP A 277 13.45 25.09 2.38
N VAL A 278 13.62 24.62 1.13
CA VAL A 278 13.35 25.46 -0.05
C VAL A 278 11.88 25.90 -0.14
N ALA A 279 10.95 25.09 0.36
CA ALA A 279 9.52 25.42 0.32
C ALA A 279 9.13 26.54 1.30
N THR A 280 10.02 26.94 2.23
CA THR A 280 9.81 28.14 3.06
C THR A 280 9.77 29.42 2.23
N ALA A 281 10.36 29.42 1.03
CA ALA A 281 10.33 30.55 0.10
C ALA A 281 9.01 30.64 -0.70
N LEU A 282 8.16 29.62 -0.67
CA LEU A 282 6.82 29.71 -1.25
C LEU A 282 5.95 30.70 -0.46
N PRO A 283 5.01 31.40 -1.10
CA PRO A 283 4.03 32.20 -0.41
C PRO A 283 3.26 31.37 0.63
N GLN A 284 2.92 31.97 1.77
CA GLN A 284 2.04 31.31 2.75
C GLN A 284 0.68 30.96 2.14
N GLY A 285 0.08 29.85 2.57
CA GLY A 285 -1.15 29.33 2.00
C GLY A 285 -0.95 28.75 0.60
N THR A 286 0.23 28.16 0.33
CA THR A 286 0.51 27.45 -0.94
C THR A 286 0.48 25.94 -0.73
N VAL A 287 -0.21 25.24 -1.63
CA VAL A 287 -0.21 23.77 -1.71
C VAL A 287 0.09 23.34 -3.13
N LEU A 288 1.22 22.66 -3.30
CA LEU A 288 1.66 22.07 -4.56
C LEU A 288 1.39 20.57 -4.57
N ASP A 289 0.92 20.03 -5.69
CA ASP A 289 0.92 18.58 -5.97
C ASP A 289 2.04 18.27 -6.96
N GLY A 290 2.85 17.28 -6.64
CA GLY A 290 4.03 16.98 -7.46
C GLY A 290 4.64 15.64 -7.14
N GLU A 291 5.80 15.40 -7.74
CA GLU A 291 6.60 14.19 -7.55
C GLU A 291 7.94 14.52 -6.90
N VAL A 292 8.28 13.82 -5.82
CA VAL A 292 9.63 13.84 -5.25
C VAL A 292 10.50 12.88 -6.04
N ILE A 293 11.58 13.38 -6.61
CA ILE A 293 12.48 12.61 -7.47
C ILE A 293 13.93 12.88 -7.07
N CYS A 294 14.78 11.86 -7.17
CA CYS A 294 16.21 12.04 -7.02
C CYS A 294 16.80 12.63 -8.31
N TRP A 295 17.32 13.85 -8.24
CA TRP A 295 17.79 14.59 -9.43
C TRP A 295 18.91 15.54 -9.07
N ARG A 296 20.06 15.44 -9.76
CA ARG A 296 21.19 16.35 -9.56
C ARG A 296 20.95 17.68 -10.25
N GLU A 297 21.51 18.72 -9.70
CA GLU A 297 21.53 20.01 -10.36
C GLU A 297 22.32 19.92 -11.68
N GLY A 298 21.73 20.47 -12.76
CA GLY A 298 22.34 20.45 -14.09
C GLY A 298 22.16 19.17 -14.91
N ASP A 299 21.74 18.04 -14.28
CA ASP A 299 21.48 16.83 -15.05
C ASP A 299 20.20 16.98 -15.90
N ALA A 300 20.24 16.42 -17.11
CA ALA A 300 19.09 16.46 -18.03
C ALA A 300 17.96 15.50 -17.61
N THR A 301 18.28 14.44 -16.87
CA THR A 301 17.35 13.40 -16.45
C THR A 301 17.52 13.06 -14.98
N PRO A 302 16.46 12.55 -14.31
CA PRO A 302 16.56 12.12 -12.92
C PRO A 302 17.44 10.88 -12.75
N LEU A 303 17.86 10.65 -11.52
CA LEU A 303 18.44 9.37 -11.10
C LEU A 303 17.33 8.31 -10.94
N GLY A 304 17.70 7.04 -10.95
CA GLY A 304 16.75 5.94 -10.77
C GLY A 304 16.05 5.97 -9.40
N PHE A 305 14.86 5.38 -9.33
CA PHE A 305 14.06 5.27 -8.11
C PHE A 305 14.79 4.55 -6.97
N ASP A 306 15.74 3.66 -7.26
CA ASP A 306 16.59 2.99 -6.29
C ASP A 306 17.37 3.99 -5.42
N GLN A 307 17.83 5.12 -6.00
CA GLN A 307 18.51 6.19 -5.27
C GLN A 307 17.55 6.92 -4.34
N LEU A 308 16.32 7.15 -4.75
CA LEU A 308 15.29 7.74 -3.92
C LEU A 308 14.92 6.81 -2.74
N GLN A 309 14.85 5.50 -2.98
CA GLN A 309 14.57 4.52 -1.91
C GLN A 309 15.57 4.58 -0.76
N ARG A 310 16.81 4.98 -0.99
CA ARG A 310 17.85 5.15 0.05
C ARG A 310 17.48 6.21 1.08
N ARG A 311 16.57 7.13 0.74
CA ARG A 311 16.08 8.24 1.59
C ARG A 311 14.84 7.85 2.40
N LEU A 312 14.03 6.92 1.89
CA LEU A 312 12.74 6.58 2.49
C LEU A 312 12.85 6.01 3.90
N GLY A 313 11.93 6.47 4.77
CA GLY A 313 11.82 6.00 6.14
C GLY A 313 12.96 6.43 7.07
N ARG A 314 13.88 7.29 6.62
CA ARG A 314 14.94 7.83 7.46
C ARG A 314 14.42 8.98 8.31
N LYS A 315 14.69 8.92 9.60
CA LYS A 315 14.40 10.00 10.56
C LYS A 315 15.46 11.09 10.55
N THR A 316 16.63 10.82 9.98
CA THR A 316 17.73 11.77 9.85
C THR A 316 18.50 11.48 8.58
N VAL A 317 18.79 12.51 7.81
CA VAL A 317 19.55 12.44 6.55
C VAL A 317 20.81 13.27 6.66
N GLY A 318 21.96 12.59 6.64
CA GLY A 318 23.27 13.24 6.71
C GLY A 318 23.68 13.88 5.37
N ASN A 319 24.61 14.83 5.42
CA ASN A 319 25.06 15.61 4.26
C ASN A 319 25.63 14.75 3.11
N THR A 320 26.28 13.64 3.42
CA THR A 320 26.78 12.70 2.39
C THR A 320 25.64 12.14 1.56
N LEU A 321 24.58 11.67 2.21
CA LEU A 321 23.43 11.10 1.52
C LEU A 321 22.62 12.16 0.75
N LYS A 322 22.56 13.40 1.27
CA LYS A 322 21.95 14.53 0.53
C LYS A 322 22.69 14.84 -0.78
N ARG A 323 24.02 14.73 -0.79
CA ARG A 323 24.85 14.94 -1.99
C ARG A 323 24.78 13.76 -2.97
N GLU A 324 24.77 12.53 -2.48
CA GLU A 324 24.67 11.34 -3.33
C GLU A 324 23.29 11.19 -3.97
N CYS A 325 22.25 11.48 -3.20
CA CYS A 325 20.84 11.36 -3.60
C CYS A 325 20.13 12.71 -3.38
N PRO A 326 20.45 13.75 -4.16
CA PRO A 326 19.80 15.06 -4.05
C PRO A 326 18.35 14.98 -4.53
N MET A 327 17.45 15.63 -3.81
CA MET A 327 16.02 15.58 -4.10
C MET A 327 15.54 16.85 -4.77
N ARG A 328 14.58 16.67 -5.69
CA ARG A 328 13.83 17.72 -6.38
C ARG A 328 12.34 17.42 -6.25
N PHE A 329 11.54 18.43 -6.02
CA PHE A 329 10.09 18.37 -6.10
C PHE A 329 9.66 18.90 -7.47
N VAL A 330 9.11 18.03 -8.30
CA VAL A 330 8.62 18.36 -9.63
C VAL A 330 7.12 18.60 -9.54
N ALA A 331 6.72 19.86 -9.43
CA ALA A 331 5.33 20.28 -9.30
C ALA A 331 4.60 20.19 -10.63
N TYR A 332 3.40 19.68 -10.64
CA TYR A 332 2.53 19.61 -11.82
C TYR A 332 1.13 20.17 -11.59
N ASP A 333 0.80 20.58 -10.36
CA ASP A 333 -0.46 21.25 -10.05
C ASP A 333 -0.32 22.17 -8.83
N LEU A 334 -1.13 23.21 -8.79
CA LEU A 334 -1.29 24.13 -7.67
C LEU A 334 -2.71 24.01 -7.15
N LEU A 335 -2.86 23.73 -5.85
CA LEU A 335 -4.15 23.44 -5.23
C LEU A 335 -4.67 24.57 -4.35
N GLU A 336 -3.75 25.36 -3.80
CA GLU A 336 -4.04 26.49 -2.92
C GLU A 336 -2.99 27.57 -3.10
N ILE A 337 -3.40 28.82 -3.09
CA ILE A 337 -2.55 30.01 -3.13
C ILE A 337 -3.10 31.08 -2.21
N GLY A 338 -2.25 31.67 -1.34
CA GLY A 338 -2.68 32.68 -0.38
C GLY A 338 -3.78 32.20 0.57
N GLY A 339 -3.88 30.88 0.80
CA GLY A 339 -4.94 30.26 1.60
C GLY A 339 -6.27 30.05 0.87
N ALA A 340 -6.38 30.46 -0.40
CA ALA A 340 -7.54 30.21 -1.23
C ALA A 340 -7.44 28.86 -1.95
N ASP A 341 -8.44 28.00 -1.75
CA ASP A 341 -8.59 26.72 -2.46
C ASP A 341 -8.98 26.98 -3.92
N ILE A 342 -8.07 26.64 -4.85
CA ILE A 342 -8.27 26.85 -6.29
C ILE A 342 -8.50 25.55 -7.07
N ARG A 343 -8.73 24.43 -6.40
CA ARG A 343 -8.93 23.10 -7.02
C ARG A 343 -10.10 23.06 -8.02
N GLN A 344 -11.09 23.92 -7.87
CA GLN A 344 -12.23 23.98 -8.79
C GLN A 344 -11.93 24.75 -10.09
N LEU A 345 -10.83 25.50 -10.15
CA LEU A 345 -10.43 26.17 -11.37
C LEU A 345 -9.99 25.13 -12.43
N PRO A 346 -10.08 25.48 -13.74
CA PRO A 346 -9.51 24.69 -14.82
C PRO A 346 -8.01 24.43 -14.63
N LEU A 347 -7.51 23.27 -15.10
CA LEU A 347 -6.11 22.90 -14.98
C LEU A 347 -5.17 23.98 -15.57
N HIS A 348 -5.50 24.53 -16.74
CA HIS A 348 -4.66 25.52 -17.41
C HIS A 348 -4.49 26.79 -16.56
N GLU A 349 -5.52 27.24 -15.85
CA GLU A 349 -5.44 28.39 -14.94
C GLU A 349 -4.57 28.09 -13.72
N ARG A 350 -4.75 26.90 -13.12
CA ARG A 350 -3.92 26.46 -11.99
C ARG A 350 -2.45 26.31 -12.38
N GLN A 351 -2.18 25.83 -13.61
CA GLN A 351 -0.81 25.70 -14.12
C GLN A 351 -0.17 27.06 -14.40
N GLN A 352 -0.92 28.03 -14.88
CA GLN A 352 -0.41 29.39 -15.05
C GLN A 352 -0.03 30.02 -13.70
N GLN A 353 -0.89 29.90 -12.70
CA GLN A 353 -0.59 30.35 -11.34
C GLN A 353 0.58 29.60 -10.71
N LEU A 354 0.75 28.31 -11.01
CA LEU A 354 1.92 27.52 -10.60
C LEU A 354 3.22 28.11 -11.18
N ASP A 355 3.23 28.48 -12.47
CA ASP A 355 4.37 29.15 -13.10
C ASP A 355 4.71 30.46 -12.39
N ASP A 356 3.71 31.26 -12.09
CA ASP A 356 3.88 32.53 -11.39
C ASP A 356 4.47 32.31 -9.99
N VAL A 357 3.94 31.37 -9.22
CA VAL A 357 4.44 31.05 -7.87
C VAL A 357 5.90 30.56 -7.91
N LEU A 358 6.23 29.65 -8.82
CA LEU A 358 7.59 29.11 -8.90
C LEU A 358 8.62 30.11 -9.42
N SER A 359 8.21 31.05 -10.29
CA SER A 359 9.09 32.10 -10.80
C SER A 359 9.55 33.09 -9.72
N HIS A 360 8.82 33.22 -8.63
CA HIS A 360 9.11 34.13 -7.53
C HIS A 360 9.84 33.46 -6.35
N VAL A 361 10.19 32.18 -6.46
CA VAL A 361 10.96 31.50 -5.42
C VAL A 361 12.41 31.98 -5.46
N ASP A 362 12.75 32.87 -4.54
CA ASP A 362 14.12 33.37 -4.35
C ASP A 362 14.79 32.61 -3.18
N HIS A 363 15.43 31.49 -3.52
CA HIS A 363 16.17 30.67 -2.58
C HIS A 363 17.41 30.09 -3.27
N GLY A 364 18.54 30.00 -2.58
CA GLY A 364 19.80 29.50 -3.14
C GLY A 364 19.73 28.08 -3.73
N GLU A 365 18.73 27.30 -3.31
CA GLU A 365 18.45 25.96 -3.84
C GLU A 365 17.11 25.89 -4.60
N ALA A 366 16.66 27.00 -5.22
CA ALA A 366 15.39 27.08 -5.98
C ALA A 366 15.26 26.00 -7.07
N TRP A 367 16.39 25.52 -7.61
CA TRP A 367 16.42 24.42 -8.57
C TRP A 367 15.76 23.13 -8.05
N ARG A 368 15.55 23.00 -6.74
CA ARG A 368 14.87 21.86 -6.12
C ARG A 368 13.34 21.90 -6.25
N LEU A 369 12.78 23.08 -6.55
CA LEU A 369 11.36 23.25 -6.89
C LEU A 369 11.26 23.51 -8.38
N HIS A 370 10.77 22.55 -9.12
CA HIS A 370 10.71 22.64 -10.57
C HIS A 370 9.31 22.30 -11.07
N ARG A 371 8.87 23.02 -12.11
CA ARG A 371 7.64 22.65 -12.79
C ARG A 371 7.85 21.42 -13.66
N SER A 372 6.90 20.48 -13.64
CA SER A 372 6.87 19.37 -14.60
C SER A 372 6.69 19.91 -16.02
N PRO A 373 7.56 19.58 -16.97
CA PRO A 373 7.34 19.91 -18.36
C PRO A 373 6.00 19.40 -18.86
N SER A 374 5.25 20.26 -19.53
CA SER A 374 3.96 19.91 -20.13
C SER A 374 3.84 20.49 -21.53
N TRP A 375 3.17 19.77 -22.44
CA TRP A 375 2.97 20.17 -23.82
C TRP A 375 1.59 19.77 -24.33
N GLY A 376 1.15 20.41 -25.41
CA GLY A 376 -0.07 20.04 -26.14
C GLY A 376 0.21 19.00 -27.22
N LEU A 377 -0.85 18.36 -27.68
CA LEU A 377 -0.81 17.44 -28.83
C LEU A 377 -1.50 18.07 -30.04
N ASN A 378 -0.89 17.91 -31.20
CA ASN A 378 -1.51 18.31 -32.48
C ASN A 378 -2.28 17.13 -33.11
N SER A 379 -1.94 15.90 -32.76
CA SER A 379 -2.58 14.68 -33.28
C SER A 379 -2.39 13.53 -32.29
N TRP A 380 -3.36 12.63 -32.23
CA TRP A 380 -3.25 11.39 -31.47
C TRP A 380 -2.21 10.42 -32.05
N SER A 381 -1.87 10.54 -33.32
CA SER A 381 -0.89 9.65 -33.99
C SER A 381 0.51 9.69 -33.40
N VAL A 382 0.90 10.81 -32.74
CA VAL A 382 2.24 10.96 -32.14
C VAL A 382 2.32 10.44 -30.69
N LEU A 383 1.19 10.04 -30.10
CA LEU A 383 1.13 9.69 -28.68
C LEU A 383 2.00 8.47 -28.33
N GLU A 384 1.98 7.46 -29.19
CA GLU A 384 2.76 6.23 -28.97
C GLU A 384 4.26 6.48 -29.07
N GLU A 385 4.69 7.30 -30.02
CA GLU A 385 6.09 7.72 -30.15
C GLU A 385 6.55 8.47 -28.90
N GLN A 386 5.74 9.44 -28.44
CA GLN A 386 6.04 10.19 -27.23
C GLN A 386 6.08 9.29 -25.99
N ARG A 387 5.17 8.32 -25.88
CA ARG A 387 5.21 7.34 -24.79
C ARG A 387 6.54 6.57 -24.79
N ASN A 388 6.98 6.10 -25.94
CA ASN A 388 8.22 5.33 -26.06
C ASN A 388 9.46 6.16 -25.71
N ASN A 389 9.44 7.47 -25.98
CA ASN A 389 10.49 8.41 -25.59
C ASN A 389 10.58 8.61 -24.07
N ALA A 390 9.55 8.23 -23.30
CA ALA A 390 9.56 8.37 -21.84
C ALA A 390 10.75 7.66 -21.17
N ARG A 391 11.26 6.57 -21.75
CA ARG A 391 12.47 5.86 -21.22
C ARG A 391 13.70 6.73 -21.22
N GLN A 392 13.90 7.55 -22.26
CA GLN A 392 15.03 8.46 -22.37
C GLN A 392 14.99 9.55 -21.29
N HIS A 393 13.78 9.88 -20.81
CA HIS A 393 13.56 10.83 -19.72
C HIS A 393 13.49 10.15 -18.33
N LYS A 394 13.77 8.85 -18.23
CA LYS A 394 13.62 8.06 -17.00
C LYS A 394 12.21 8.18 -16.37
N ALA A 395 11.19 8.28 -17.23
CA ALA A 395 9.78 8.32 -16.85
C ALA A 395 9.08 6.99 -17.16
N GLU A 396 8.01 6.66 -16.40
CA GLU A 396 7.22 5.42 -16.56
C GLU A 396 6.22 5.45 -17.74
N GLY A 397 6.17 6.54 -18.49
CA GLY A 397 5.21 6.80 -19.55
C GLY A 397 4.71 8.24 -19.54
N LEU A 398 3.45 8.42 -19.92
CA LEU A 398 2.80 9.72 -20.04
C LEU A 398 1.62 9.86 -19.06
N MET A 399 1.36 11.11 -18.67
CA MET A 399 0.11 11.57 -18.07
C MET A 399 -0.59 12.49 -19.06
N LEU A 400 -1.87 12.25 -19.33
CA LEU A 400 -2.72 13.12 -20.12
C LEU A 400 -3.76 13.73 -19.19
N LYS A 401 -3.87 15.05 -19.21
CA LYS A 401 -4.77 15.81 -18.35
C LYS A 401 -5.64 16.73 -19.19
N ALA A 402 -6.95 16.66 -19.02
CA ALA A 402 -7.86 17.59 -19.71
C ALA A 402 -7.61 19.02 -19.22
N VAL A 403 -7.45 19.97 -20.17
CA VAL A 403 -7.05 21.37 -19.88
C VAL A 403 -8.05 22.12 -19.00
N ASP A 404 -9.33 21.74 -19.09
CA ASP A 404 -10.42 22.37 -18.33
C ASP A 404 -10.81 21.56 -17.08
N SER A 405 -10.05 20.50 -16.74
CA SER A 405 -10.39 19.67 -15.60
C SER A 405 -10.16 20.35 -14.26
N PRO A 406 -11.13 20.29 -13.32
CA PRO A 406 -10.86 20.61 -11.92
C PRO A 406 -9.96 19.53 -11.28
N TYR A 407 -9.38 19.84 -10.12
CA TYR A 407 -8.69 18.86 -9.30
C TYR A 407 -9.70 18.15 -8.38
N LEU A 408 -10.02 16.92 -8.71
CA LEU A 408 -11.03 16.11 -8.01
C LEU A 408 -10.40 15.25 -6.91
N SER A 409 -11.22 14.48 -6.22
CA SER A 409 -10.79 13.50 -5.22
C SER A 409 -10.90 12.07 -5.74
N GLY A 410 -9.90 11.23 -5.45
CA GLY A 410 -9.91 9.82 -5.83
C GLY A 410 -9.79 9.62 -7.34
N ARG A 411 -10.34 8.52 -7.86
CA ARG A 411 -10.27 8.19 -9.29
C ARG A 411 -11.58 8.53 -9.98
N LYS A 412 -11.53 9.52 -10.87
CA LYS A 412 -12.65 9.90 -11.74
C LYS A 412 -12.21 9.76 -13.20
N ARG A 413 -12.98 9.01 -13.99
CA ARG A 413 -12.69 8.80 -15.41
C ARG A 413 -12.96 10.06 -16.23
N GLY A 414 -12.29 10.19 -17.38
CA GLY A 414 -12.54 11.27 -18.35
C GLY A 414 -11.73 12.53 -18.14
N HIS A 415 -11.00 12.69 -17.04
CA HIS A 415 -10.24 13.91 -16.74
C HIS A 415 -8.73 13.71 -16.82
N TRP A 416 -8.21 12.64 -16.19
CA TRP A 416 -6.79 12.32 -16.17
C TRP A 416 -6.55 10.88 -16.56
N TRP A 417 -5.66 10.65 -17.52
CA TRP A 417 -5.24 9.34 -17.98
C TRP A 417 -3.77 9.13 -17.75
N LYS A 418 -3.39 7.89 -17.46
CA LYS A 418 -2.01 7.43 -17.43
C LYS A 418 -1.78 6.44 -18.56
N HIS A 419 -0.76 6.69 -19.37
CA HIS A 419 -0.33 5.85 -20.47
C HIS A 419 1.08 5.35 -20.19
N LYS A 420 1.16 4.17 -19.54
CA LYS A 420 2.42 3.59 -19.13
C LYS A 420 3.16 2.96 -20.29
N LEU A 421 4.50 2.90 -20.16
CA LEU A 421 5.33 2.05 -20.99
C LEU A 421 4.93 0.59 -20.85
N GLU A 422 5.11 -0.19 -21.91
CA GLU A 422 5.00 -1.63 -21.83
C GLU A 422 6.03 -2.18 -20.84
N PRO A 423 5.66 -3.15 -20.01
CA PRO A 423 6.61 -3.79 -19.11
C PRO A 423 7.73 -4.47 -19.91
N MET A 424 8.91 -4.52 -19.34
CA MET A 424 9.94 -5.44 -19.80
C MET A 424 9.48 -6.87 -19.49
N THR A 425 9.81 -7.82 -20.35
CA THR A 425 9.38 -9.21 -20.19
C THR A 425 10.55 -10.18 -20.31
N LEU A 426 10.46 -11.27 -19.57
CA LEU A 426 11.34 -12.44 -19.70
C LEU A 426 10.51 -13.70 -19.47
N ASP A 427 10.80 -14.75 -20.24
CA ASP A 427 10.23 -16.06 -20.03
C ASP A 427 11.05 -16.83 -18.99
N ALA A 428 10.44 -17.13 -17.85
CA ALA A 428 11.10 -17.72 -16.70
C ALA A 428 10.44 -19.01 -16.23
N VAL A 429 11.23 -19.94 -15.69
CA VAL A 429 10.77 -21.27 -15.26
C VAL A 429 10.27 -21.20 -13.81
N LEU A 430 9.12 -21.81 -13.53
CA LEU A 430 8.61 -21.95 -12.16
C LEU A 430 9.47 -22.89 -11.33
N LEU A 431 10.00 -22.42 -10.20
CA LEU A 431 10.86 -23.18 -9.29
C LEU A 431 10.19 -23.48 -7.95
N TYR A 432 9.49 -22.49 -7.38
CA TYR A 432 8.83 -22.63 -6.10
C TYR A 432 7.44 -22.01 -6.12
N ALA A 433 6.56 -22.61 -5.34
CA ALA A 433 5.23 -22.08 -5.05
C ALA A 433 5.00 -22.03 -3.54
N GLN A 434 4.34 -20.98 -3.08
CA GLN A 434 3.98 -20.81 -1.68
C GLN A 434 2.48 -20.60 -1.55
N ALA A 435 1.86 -21.21 -0.54
CA ALA A 435 0.46 -21.03 -0.24
C ALA A 435 0.14 -19.56 0.07
N GLY A 436 -1.02 -19.11 -0.37
CA GLY A 436 -1.55 -17.80 -0.08
C GLY A 436 -1.92 -17.62 1.39
N SER A 437 -2.64 -16.56 1.70
CA SER A 437 -3.15 -16.27 3.05
C SER A 437 -4.65 -15.95 3.01
N GLY A 438 -5.33 -16.11 4.14
CA GLY A 438 -6.76 -15.88 4.25
C GLY A 438 -7.57 -16.83 3.34
N ARG A 439 -8.53 -16.32 2.58
CA ARG A 439 -9.39 -17.15 1.69
C ARG A 439 -8.64 -18.00 0.65
N ARG A 440 -7.40 -17.63 0.31
CA ARG A 440 -6.55 -18.37 -0.63
C ARG A 440 -5.46 -19.19 0.07
N ALA A 441 -5.57 -19.43 1.38
CA ALA A 441 -4.59 -20.23 2.14
C ALA A 441 -4.48 -21.68 1.62
N ASN A 442 -5.57 -22.20 1.02
CA ASN A 442 -5.61 -23.53 0.42
C ASN A 442 -5.03 -23.60 -1.00
N LEU A 443 -4.67 -22.47 -1.60
CA LEU A 443 -4.15 -22.38 -2.96
C LEU A 443 -2.72 -21.82 -2.95
N PHE A 444 -1.90 -22.29 -3.88
CA PHE A 444 -0.62 -21.65 -4.12
C PHE A 444 -0.86 -20.37 -4.95
N THR A 445 -0.39 -19.24 -4.43
CA THR A 445 -0.62 -17.92 -5.07
C THR A 445 0.64 -17.07 -5.16
N ASP A 446 1.70 -17.49 -4.51
CA ASP A 446 3.02 -16.86 -4.59
C ASP A 446 3.98 -17.79 -5.33
N TYR A 447 4.55 -17.32 -6.42
CA TYR A 447 5.36 -18.12 -7.33
C TYR A 447 6.76 -17.53 -7.46
N THR A 448 7.77 -18.37 -7.42
CA THR A 448 9.18 -17.98 -7.62
C THR A 448 9.70 -18.58 -8.91
N PHE A 449 10.25 -17.72 -9.75
CA PHE A 449 10.72 -18.05 -11.09
C PHE A 449 12.23 -17.94 -11.19
N GLY A 450 12.83 -18.74 -12.08
CA GLY A 450 14.25 -18.75 -12.37
C GLY A 450 14.55 -18.58 -13.85
N LEU A 451 15.76 -18.11 -14.12
CA LEU A 451 16.36 -18.01 -15.44
C LEU A 451 17.59 -18.95 -15.50
N TRP A 452 17.92 -19.41 -16.68
CA TRP A 452 19.11 -20.20 -16.88
C TRP A 452 20.38 -19.36 -16.72
N ASN A 453 21.38 -19.89 -16.00
CA ASN A 453 22.73 -19.31 -16.03
C ASN A 453 23.52 -19.84 -17.25
N GLU A 454 24.69 -19.29 -17.47
CA GLU A 454 25.58 -19.66 -18.59
C GLU A 454 26.66 -20.69 -18.17
N GLU A 455 26.44 -21.39 -17.04
CA GLU A 455 27.36 -22.45 -16.57
C GLU A 455 27.13 -23.76 -17.32
N GLU A 456 28.13 -24.62 -17.33
CA GLU A 456 28.03 -25.96 -17.89
C GLU A 456 28.18 -27.03 -16.77
N PRO A 457 27.11 -27.79 -16.46
CA PRO A 457 25.76 -27.73 -17.05
C PRO A 457 24.95 -26.51 -16.58
N PRO A 458 24.04 -25.99 -17.42
CA PRO A 458 23.25 -24.83 -17.07
C PRO A 458 22.34 -25.11 -15.87
N GLN A 459 22.20 -24.11 -15.00
CA GLN A 459 21.38 -24.18 -13.79
C GLN A 459 20.36 -23.06 -13.73
N LEU A 460 19.20 -23.35 -13.16
CA LEU A 460 18.17 -22.34 -12.92
C LEU A 460 18.49 -21.53 -11.65
N VAL A 461 18.61 -20.23 -11.82
CA VAL A 461 18.88 -19.27 -10.74
C VAL A 461 17.63 -18.43 -10.49
N THR A 462 17.23 -18.30 -9.23
CA THR A 462 16.05 -17.52 -8.87
C THR A 462 16.17 -16.07 -9.35
N PHE A 463 15.14 -15.60 -10.05
CA PHE A 463 15.08 -14.28 -10.68
C PHE A 463 14.00 -13.38 -10.11
N ALA A 464 12.75 -13.85 -10.05
CA ALA A 464 11.60 -13.04 -9.64
C ALA A 464 10.63 -13.83 -8.77
N LYS A 465 9.87 -13.12 -7.94
CA LYS A 465 8.73 -13.65 -7.22
C LYS A 465 7.47 -12.86 -7.60
N ALA A 466 6.48 -13.52 -8.21
CA ALA A 466 5.21 -12.91 -8.60
C ALA A 466 4.02 -13.56 -7.90
N TYR A 467 2.98 -12.77 -7.62
CA TYR A 467 1.76 -13.20 -6.94
C TYR A 467 0.48 -12.72 -7.63
N SER A 468 0.59 -12.18 -8.83
CA SER A 468 -0.54 -11.65 -9.61
C SER A 468 -0.36 -11.94 -11.09
N GLY A 469 -1.46 -11.90 -11.83
CA GLY A 469 -1.47 -12.02 -13.29
C GLY A 469 -2.24 -13.24 -13.81
N LEU A 470 -2.39 -14.30 -13.01
CA LEU A 470 -3.25 -15.44 -13.36
C LEU A 470 -4.71 -15.18 -12.98
N ASN A 471 -5.63 -15.68 -13.77
CA ASN A 471 -7.05 -15.74 -13.42
C ASN A 471 -7.35 -16.91 -12.46
N ASP A 472 -8.58 -16.98 -11.94
CA ASP A 472 -8.94 -17.99 -10.95
C ASP A 472 -8.90 -19.43 -11.50
N GLU A 473 -9.18 -19.64 -12.77
CA GLU A 473 -9.12 -20.95 -13.44
C GLU A 473 -7.67 -21.41 -13.58
N GLU A 474 -6.79 -20.53 -14.03
CA GLU A 474 -5.34 -20.79 -14.13
C GLU A 474 -4.72 -21.08 -12.76
N ILE A 475 -5.14 -20.36 -11.72
CA ILE A 475 -4.66 -20.60 -10.34
C ILE A 475 -5.07 -22.02 -9.90
N LEU A 476 -6.31 -22.46 -10.16
CA LEU A 476 -6.78 -23.79 -9.80
C LEU A 476 -6.08 -24.89 -10.60
N GLU A 477 -5.80 -24.67 -11.88
CA GLU A 477 -5.06 -25.59 -12.71
C GLU A 477 -3.62 -25.74 -12.23
N LEU A 478 -2.95 -24.60 -11.98
CA LEU A 478 -1.58 -24.55 -11.49
C LEU A 478 -1.45 -25.16 -10.09
N ASP A 479 -2.42 -24.93 -9.17
CA ASP A 479 -2.46 -25.56 -7.85
C ASP A 479 -2.49 -27.09 -7.95
N ARG A 480 -3.34 -27.63 -8.82
CA ARG A 480 -3.41 -29.09 -9.08
C ARG A 480 -2.10 -29.63 -9.62
N TRP A 481 -1.45 -28.89 -10.52
CA TRP A 481 -0.16 -29.29 -11.10
C TRP A 481 0.94 -29.25 -10.04
N ILE A 482 1.04 -28.17 -9.23
CA ILE A 482 2.01 -28.03 -8.15
C ILE A 482 1.92 -29.17 -7.15
N ARG A 483 0.71 -29.57 -6.73
CA ARG A 483 0.50 -30.66 -5.78
C ARG A 483 1.01 -32.01 -6.31
N ARG A 484 0.89 -32.25 -7.61
CA ARG A 484 1.36 -33.48 -8.27
C ARG A 484 2.85 -33.49 -8.55
N ASN A 485 3.45 -32.30 -8.74
CA ASN A 485 4.86 -32.14 -9.17
C ASN A 485 5.73 -31.50 -8.08
N THR A 486 5.31 -31.56 -6.83
CA THR A 486 6.13 -31.12 -5.68
C THR A 486 7.30 -32.09 -5.49
N LEU A 487 8.52 -31.57 -5.51
CA LEU A 487 9.75 -32.32 -5.24
C LEU A 487 10.09 -32.30 -3.75
N GLN A 488 10.05 -31.13 -3.12
CA GLN A 488 10.38 -30.94 -1.70
C GLN A 488 9.45 -29.91 -1.04
N ARG A 489 9.32 -30.03 0.28
CA ARG A 489 8.51 -29.12 1.10
C ARG A 489 9.42 -28.35 2.07
N PHE A 490 9.30 -27.01 2.05
CA PHE A 490 10.03 -26.09 2.93
C PHE A 490 9.03 -25.22 3.70
N GLY A 491 8.43 -25.77 4.75
CA GLY A 491 7.34 -25.09 5.44
C GLY A 491 6.17 -24.77 4.49
N PRO A 492 5.77 -23.49 4.30
CA PRO A 492 4.70 -23.11 3.39
C PRO A 492 5.08 -23.17 1.91
N ALA A 493 6.36 -23.26 1.59
CA ALA A 493 6.87 -23.30 0.22
C ALA A 493 7.02 -24.74 -0.29
N ARG A 494 6.86 -24.92 -1.59
CA ARG A 494 7.08 -26.16 -2.33
C ARG A 494 8.11 -25.90 -3.43
N SER A 495 9.15 -26.70 -3.54
CA SER A 495 9.89 -26.79 -4.79
C SER A 495 9.14 -27.70 -5.73
N VAL A 496 9.09 -27.35 -6.99
CA VAL A 496 8.37 -28.07 -8.02
C VAL A 496 9.29 -28.48 -9.15
N LYS A 497 8.85 -29.42 -9.97
CA LYS A 497 9.55 -29.81 -11.18
C LYS A 497 9.68 -28.58 -12.09
N ALA A 498 10.85 -28.35 -12.65
CA ALA A 498 11.16 -27.17 -13.46
C ALA A 498 10.71 -27.39 -14.94
N ASP A 499 9.40 -27.50 -15.14
CA ASP A 499 8.81 -27.80 -16.44
C ASP A 499 7.96 -26.65 -17.02
N LEU A 500 7.47 -25.74 -16.14
CA LEU A 500 6.51 -24.73 -16.58
C LEU A 500 7.19 -23.37 -16.79
N VAL A 501 6.90 -22.76 -17.93
CA VAL A 501 7.41 -21.45 -18.33
C VAL A 501 6.31 -20.40 -18.25
N PHE A 502 6.67 -19.24 -17.74
CA PHE A 502 5.78 -18.08 -17.64
C PHE A 502 6.48 -16.82 -18.15
N GLU A 503 5.75 -16.03 -18.92
CA GLU A 503 6.18 -14.68 -19.26
C GLU A 503 5.98 -13.77 -18.06
N ILE A 504 7.10 -13.26 -17.52
CA ILE A 504 7.13 -12.38 -16.36
C ILE A 504 7.36 -10.95 -16.82
N GLY A 505 6.36 -10.10 -16.61
CA GLY A 505 6.46 -8.67 -16.85
C GLY A 505 6.92 -7.91 -15.61
N PHE A 506 7.77 -6.89 -15.77
CA PHE A 506 8.25 -6.03 -14.68
C PHE A 506 8.50 -4.60 -15.16
N GLU A 507 8.38 -3.63 -14.24
CA GLU A 507 8.46 -2.19 -14.56
C GLU A 507 9.90 -1.63 -14.45
N GLY A 508 10.82 -2.35 -13.82
CA GLY A 508 12.22 -1.95 -13.67
C GLY A 508 13.11 -3.13 -13.35
N ILE A 509 14.39 -2.99 -13.69
CA ILE A 509 15.44 -3.97 -13.42
C ILE A 509 16.67 -3.24 -12.87
N HIS A 510 17.27 -3.77 -11.80
CA HIS A 510 18.38 -3.14 -11.09
C HIS A 510 19.42 -4.15 -10.64
N PRO A 511 20.71 -3.76 -10.47
CA PRO A 511 21.72 -4.62 -9.86
C PRO A 511 21.34 -4.94 -8.40
N SER A 512 21.58 -6.17 -7.96
CA SER A 512 21.28 -6.58 -6.59
C SER A 512 22.32 -7.51 -6.01
N LYS A 513 22.97 -7.10 -4.94
CA LYS A 513 23.89 -7.95 -4.17
C LYS A 513 23.19 -8.98 -3.27
N ARG A 514 21.86 -8.88 -3.14
CA ARG A 514 21.05 -9.77 -2.28
C ARG A 514 20.56 -11.01 -3.00
N HIS A 515 20.42 -10.95 -4.32
CA HIS A 515 19.90 -12.02 -5.14
C HIS A 515 21.06 -12.80 -5.80
N LYS A 516 20.92 -14.12 -5.86
CA LYS A 516 21.92 -14.99 -6.52
C LYS A 516 22.07 -14.67 -8.01
N SER A 517 21.01 -14.20 -8.66
CA SER A 517 21.03 -13.74 -10.05
C SER A 517 21.81 -12.43 -10.26
N GLY A 518 22.21 -11.74 -9.20
CA GLY A 518 22.80 -10.40 -9.32
C GLY A 518 21.80 -9.28 -9.65
N ILE A 519 20.53 -9.61 -9.85
CA ILE A 519 19.49 -8.74 -10.40
C ILE A 519 18.26 -8.72 -9.49
N ALA A 520 17.60 -7.57 -9.39
CA ALA A 520 16.29 -7.40 -8.79
C ALA A 520 15.34 -6.73 -9.79
N VAL A 521 14.09 -7.18 -9.83
CA VAL A 521 13.04 -6.62 -10.69
C VAL A 521 11.96 -5.95 -9.85
N ARG A 522 11.36 -4.89 -10.41
CA ARG A 522 10.34 -4.09 -9.75
C ARG A 522 8.95 -4.46 -10.26
N PHE A 523 8.04 -4.73 -9.34
CA PHE A 523 6.65 -5.11 -9.63
C PHE A 523 6.50 -6.28 -10.61
N PRO A 524 7.19 -7.42 -10.35
CA PRO A 524 7.05 -8.58 -11.19
C PRO A 524 5.62 -9.13 -11.12
N ARG A 525 5.09 -9.47 -12.30
CA ARG A 525 3.78 -10.10 -12.45
C ARG A 525 3.80 -11.11 -13.59
N ILE A 526 2.95 -12.10 -13.50
CA ILE A 526 2.75 -13.06 -14.59
C ILE A 526 1.89 -12.36 -15.65
N LEU A 527 2.37 -12.33 -16.90
CA LEU A 527 1.61 -11.83 -18.04
C LEU A 527 0.90 -12.98 -18.75
N ARG A 528 1.57 -14.12 -18.87
CA ARG A 528 1.04 -15.27 -19.57
C ARG A 528 1.71 -16.56 -19.10
N TRP A 529 0.93 -17.64 -19.00
CA TRP A 529 1.45 -18.98 -18.89
C TRP A 529 1.85 -19.48 -20.29
N ARG A 530 3.13 -19.77 -20.50
CA ARG A 530 3.72 -20.20 -21.77
C ARG A 530 3.63 -21.72 -21.91
N GLN A 531 2.41 -22.23 -22.11
CA GLN A 531 2.19 -23.67 -22.33
C GLN A 531 2.79 -24.16 -23.67
N ASP A 532 3.10 -23.25 -24.55
CA ASP A 532 3.75 -23.45 -25.86
C ASP A 532 5.26 -23.61 -25.79
N LYS A 533 5.89 -23.31 -24.62
CA LYS A 533 7.35 -23.19 -24.49
C LYS A 533 7.90 -24.19 -23.47
N PRO A 534 8.84 -25.08 -23.86
CA PRO A 534 9.52 -25.98 -22.91
C PRO A 534 10.50 -25.20 -22.02
N ALA A 535 10.82 -25.77 -20.85
CA ALA A 535 11.65 -25.09 -19.84
C ALA A 535 13.06 -24.77 -20.35
N GLU A 536 13.62 -25.58 -21.23
CA GLU A 536 14.95 -25.42 -21.82
C GLU A 536 15.04 -24.20 -22.74
N GLU A 537 13.91 -23.73 -23.26
CA GLU A 537 13.82 -22.55 -24.13
C GLU A 537 13.53 -21.26 -23.36
N ALA A 538 13.40 -21.33 -22.02
CA ALA A 538 13.24 -20.13 -21.19
C ALA A 538 14.49 -19.24 -21.28
N ASP A 539 14.30 -17.95 -20.98
CA ASP A 539 15.37 -16.98 -21.07
C ASP A 539 16.50 -17.24 -20.07
N CYS A 540 17.68 -16.71 -20.39
CA CYS A 540 18.87 -16.81 -19.55
C CYS A 540 19.16 -15.49 -18.79
N LEU A 541 20.08 -15.55 -17.84
CA LEU A 541 20.55 -14.36 -17.09
C LEU A 541 21.23 -13.34 -18.00
N GLY A 542 21.85 -13.75 -19.11
CA GLY A 542 22.41 -12.85 -20.11
C GLY A 542 21.34 -11.95 -20.74
N ALA A 543 20.15 -12.49 -21.05
CA ALA A 543 19.03 -11.67 -21.54
C ALA A 543 18.59 -10.62 -20.49
N ALA A 544 18.53 -11.00 -19.22
CA ALA A 544 18.22 -10.07 -18.14
C ALA A 544 19.32 -9.00 -17.95
N GLN A 545 20.59 -9.34 -18.12
CA GLN A 545 21.71 -8.38 -18.09
C GLN A 545 21.64 -7.38 -19.25
N THR A 546 21.32 -7.84 -20.45
CA THR A 546 21.11 -6.95 -21.61
C THR A 546 20.01 -5.93 -21.35
N LEU A 547 18.90 -6.35 -20.73
CA LEU A 547 17.85 -5.43 -20.31
C LEU A 547 18.33 -4.44 -19.24
N LEU A 548 19.13 -4.90 -18.28
CA LEU A 548 19.72 -4.04 -17.25
C LEU A 548 20.62 -2.96 -17.86
N GLU A 549 21.49 -3.32 -18.79
CA GLU A 549 22.40 -2.40 -19.49
C GLU A 549 21.62 -1.38 -20.31
N SER A 550 20.57 -1.81 -21.02
CA SER A 550 19.73 -0.91 -21.82
C SER A 550 18.95 0.12 -20.98
N THR A 551 18.76 -0.13 -19.68
CA THR A 551 18.10 0.80 -18.75
C THR A 551 19.09 1.70 -18.01
N ALA A 552 20.38 1.37 -18.01
CA ALA A 552 21.44 2.16 -17.38
C ALA A 552 21.94 3.32 -18.27
N THR A 553 21.81 3.16 -19.60
CA THR A 553 22.09 4.20 -20.60
C THR A 553 20.94 5.17 -20.71
#